data_2807ba014285adc695f9ef4500936a96
#
_entry.id   2807ba014285adc695f9ef4500936a96
#
_cell.length_a   1.000
_cell.length_b   1.000
_cell.length_c   1.000
_cell.angle_alpha   90.00
_cell.angle_beta   90.00
_cell.angle_gamma   90.00
#
_symmetry.space_group_name_H-M   'P 1'
#
loop_
_entity.id
_entity.type
_entity.pdbx_description
1 polymer ?
#
loop_
_entity_poly.entity_id
_entity_poly.type
_entity_poly.pdbx_seq_one_letter_code
_entity_poly.pdbx_strand_id
1 'polypeptide(L)'
;MRTGAEYREALRDSRRVFVMGEGLIEDVTVHPATRAMVDEYVTWYDRHHDPAWQDVVLTPPDAQGERAPWAFAVPRSAADLRAMGRSYSATIFPTAGNMTHTPGYGNLIALGILDAVRQRKVSPRQVTDAAAYRDLLARTGRFLTFSAGTATIGYRLRPDPAERAALRVVRETDAGLVVRGKVGMHTSPVYAEDVYVGSHSGVDHAGHRATFVVAVSAPGVTVLCRKVSARHSNPFLAPLSSRFDELDGQLWLDDVLVPWERVFLTEPSPEPIASWCFWHQLYCWLAKAEFTLGLALACVDAMGLREHEPTLEYVMDLVTDVQTVRSCQTAAELDPEPAEDGACIPGRAHVAAGSLAMQRARQRMAEILRILPGSSLVVAPSDKDLATPEIGAGLEESFGGGGYTALQRAALLQLAADHVASALDGRESAFELHANGGVMAWRARLRRAFSCYDELANGVLRALSLDMPSIALDSLRAVAMPQRRPVTPPPGRPETS
;
A
#
# COMPACT_ATOMS: atom_id res chain seq x y z
N MET A 1 -5.26 4.15 22.61
CA MET A 1 -5.26 4.69 21.21
C MET A 1 -5.69 6.15 21.26
N ARG A 2 -5.01 7.04 20.51
CA ARG A 2 -5.44 8.44 20.34
C ARG A 2 -6.75 8.52 19.54
N THR A 3 -7.46 9.62 19.69
CA THR A 3 -8.67 9.96 18.93
C THR A 3 -8.32 10.55 17.56
N GLY A 4 -9.30 10.60 16.66
CA GLY A 4 -9.15 11.29 15.38
C GLY A 4 -8.90 12.79 15.54
N ALA A 5 -9.46 13.43 16.58
CA ALA A 5 -9.18 14.84 16.88
C ALA A 5 -7.71 15.07 17.26
N GLU A 6 -7.14 14.20 18.11
CA GLU A 6 -5.73 14.24 18.48
C GLU A 6 -4.81 13.99 17.28
N TYR A 7 -5.20 13.06 16.37
CA TYR A 7 -4.49 12.85 15.12
C TYR A 7 -4.51 14.11 14.26
N ARG A 8 -5.68 14.71 14.04
CA ARG A 8 -5.82 15.94 13.24
C ARG A 8 -4.95 17.08 13.80
N GLU A 9 -4.94 17.24 15.13
CA GLU A 9 -4.13 18.26 15.78
C GLU A 9 -2.62 18.00 15.62
N ALA A 10 -2.19 16.74 15.65
CA ALA A 10 -0.81 16.34 15.44
C ALA A 10 -0.30 16.66 14.00
N LEU A 11 -1.20 16.80 13.03
CA LEU A 11 -0.83 17.23 11.67
C LEU A 11 -0.62 18.75 11.52
N ARG A 12 -1.02 19.55 12.51
CA ARG A 12 -0.79 21.01 12.56
C ARG A 12 0.59 21.33 13.12
N ASP A 13 1.56 20.70 12.50
CA ASP A 13 2.98 20.87 12.85
C ASP A 13 3.72 21.77 11.83
N SER A 14 5.02 21.79 11.87
CA SER A 14 5.87 22.59 10.97
C SER A 14 6.14 21.92 9.61
N ARG A 15 5.36 20.93 9.19
CA ARG A 15 5.54 20.24 7.91
C ARG A 15 5.47 21.17 6.72
N ARG A 16 6.36 20.98 5.78
CA ARG A 16 6.40 21.76 4.55
C ARG A 16 5.92 20.88 3.39
N VAL A 17 4.68 21.10 2.94
CA VAL A 17 4.00 20.27 1.93
C VAL A 17 3.67 21.10 0.69
N PHE A 18 4.07 20.58 -0.47
CA PHE A 18 3.61 21.07 -1.76
C PHE A 18 2.74 20.01 -2.41
N VAL A 19 1.65 20.43 -3.03
CA VAL A 19 0.82 19.59 -3.90
C VAL A 19 0.89 20.17 -5.31
N MET A 20 1.25 19.34 -6.28
CA MET A 20 1.37 19.77 -7.67
C MET A 20 0.05 20.37 -8.19
N GLY A 21 0.13 21.60 -8.71
CA GLY A 21 -1.02 22.38 -9.15
C GLY A 21 -1.71 23.21 -8.06
N GLU A 22 -1.36 23.00 -6.77
CA GLU A 22 -1.88 23.76 -5.63
C GLU A 22 -0.83 24.70 -5.03
N GLY A 23 0.46 24.36 -5.14
CA GLY A 23 1.55 25.07 -4.47
C GLY A 23 1.79 24.57 -3.05
N LEU A 24 2.26 25.49 -2.18
CA LEU A 24 2.49 25.25 -0.76
C LEU A 24 1.14 25.15 -0.02
N ILE A 25 0.99 24.10 0.77
CA ILE A 25 -0.18 23.88 1.64
C ILE A 25 0.19 24.36 3.06
N GLU A 26 -0.50 25.37 3.57
CA GLU A 26 -0.25 25.91 4.90
C GLU A 26 -0.78 24.99 6.02
N ASP A 27 -2.00 24.46 5.85
CA ASP A 27 -2.63 23.52 6.80
C ASP A 27 -3.27 22.36 6.03
N VAL A 28 -2.64 21.17 6.12
CA VAL A 28 -3.10 19.95 5.46
C VAL A 28 -4.42 19.45 6.01
N THR A 29 -4.83 19.89 7.19
CA THR A 29 -6.06 19.42 7.84
C THR A 29 -7.33 20.06 7.30
N VAL A 30 -7.21 21.18 6.60
CA VAL A 30 -8.35 21.97 6.08
C VAL A 30 -8.28 22.26 4.59
N HIS A 31 -7.09 22.13 3.97
CA HIS A 31 -6.93 22.43 2.55
C HIS A 31 -7.74 21.47 1.67
N PRO A 32 -8.45 21.96 0.63
CA PRO A 32 -9.31 21.12 -0.22
C PRO A 32 -8.63 19.90 -0.84
N ALA A 33 -7.32 19.97 -1.13
CA ALA A 33 -6.55 18.88 -1.71
C ALA A 33 -6.25 17.73 -0.73
N THR A 34 -6.37 17.96 0.57
CA THR A 34 -5.91 16.99 1.59
C THR A 34 -6.98 16.66 2.63
N ARG A 35 -7.90 17.59 2.89
CA ARG A 35 -8.88 17.50 3.99
C ARG A 35 -9.70 16.20 3.96
N ALA A 36 -10.21 15.82 2.79
CA ALA A 36 -11.10 14.66 2.69
C ALA A 36 -10.40 13.38 3.17
N MET A 37 -9.15 13.17 2.77
CA MET A 37 -8.38 12.02 3.22
C MET A 37 -7.95 12.12 4.68
N VAL A 38 -7.69 13.33 5.21
CA VAL A 38 -7.50 13.56 6.66
C VAL A 38 -8.75 13.15 7.44
N ASP A 39 -9.95 13.49 6.94
CA ASP A 39 -11.23 13.10 7.55
C ASP A 39 -11.40 11.57 7.61
N GLU A 40 -10.93 10.85 6.59
CA GLU A 40 -10.96 9.38 6.58
C GLU A 40 -9.99 8.78 7.61
N TYR A 41 -8.78 9.34 7.76
CA TYR A 41 -7.87 8.93 8.83
C TYR A 41 -8.41 9.24 10.21
N VAL A 42 -9.06 10.41 10.39
CA VAL A 42 -9.80 10.73 11.64
C VAL A 42 -10.82 9.64 11.93
N THR A 43 -11.64 9.28 10.95
CA THR A 43 -12.63 8.20 11.07
C THR A 43 -11.97 6.86 11.44
N TRP A 44 -10.81 6.55 10.85
CA TRP A 44 -10.05 5.34 11.18
C TRP A 44 -9.65 5.29 12.65
N TYR A 45 -9.16 6.40 13.23
CA TYR A 45 -8.81 6.48 14.66
C TYR A 45 -10.05 6.38 15.55
N ASP A 46 -11.13 7.10 15.20
CA ASP A 46 -12.34 7.15 16.01
C ASP A 46 -13.09 5.81 16.10
N ARG A 47 -12.96 4.94 15.09
CA ARG A 47 -13.49 3.56 15.15
C ARG A 47 -12.99 2.76 16.35
N HIS A 48 -11.79 3.06 16.87
CA HIS A 48 -11.27 2.39 18.08
C HIS A 48 -11.99 2.81 19.37
N HIS A 49 -12.73 3.91 19.34
CA HIS A 49 -13.52 4.44 20.44
C HIS A 49 -15.02 4.19 20.26
N ASP A 50 -15.45 3.78 19.07
CA ASP A 50 -16.84 3.46 18.77
C ASP A 50 -17.19 2.04 19.23
N PRO A 51 -18.17 1.87 20.15
CA PRO A 51 -18.60 0.56 20.63
C PRO A 51 -18.97 -0.43 19.53
N ALA A 52 -19.50 0.05 18.39
CA ALA A 52 -19.88 -0.80 17.26
C ALA A 52 -18.67 -1.45 16.55
N TRP A 53 -17.47 -0.91 16.73
CA TRP A 53 -16.24 -1.36 16.10
C TRP A 53 -15.27 -2.09 17.02
N GLN A 54 -15.38 -1.87 18.34
CA GLN A 54 -14.39 -2.34 19.32
C GLN A 54 -14.10 -3.84 19.25
N ASP A 55 -15.09 -4.68 18.98
CA ASP A 55 -14.89 -6.14 18.89
C ASP A 55 -14.11 -6.56 17.64
N VAL A 56 -13.99 -5.68 16.66
CA VAL A 56 -13.23 -5.93 15.44
C VAL A 56 -11.85 -5.30 15.50
N VAL A 57 -11.73 -4.07 16.06
CA VAL A 57 -10.48 -3.30 15.98
C VAL A 57 -9.61 -3.41 17.24
N LEU A 58 -10.15 -3.91 18.36
CA LEU A 58 -9.42 -4.08 19.63
C LEU A 58 -9.18 -5.55 19.95
N THR A 59 -8.09 -5.81 20.66
CA THR A 59 -7.81 -7.14 21.26
C THR A 59 -8.84 -7.50 22.32
N PRO A 60 -8.99 -8.78 22.65
CA PRO A 60 -9.63 -9.15 23.92
C PRO A 60 -8.96 -8.43 25.10
N PRO A 61 -9.68 -8.20 26.22
CA PRO A 61 -9.09 -7.64 27.43
C PRO A 61 -7.92 -8.51 27.92
N ASP A 62 -6.85 -7.87 28.33
CA ASP A 62 -5.74 -8.52 29.02
C ASP A 62 -6.06 -8.80 30.50
N ALA A 63 -5.07 -9.28 31.28
CA ALA A 63 -5.24 -9.59 32.69
C ALA A 63 -5.59 -8.37 33.58
N GLN A 64 -5.34 -7.16 33.07
CA GLN A 64 -5.68 -5.87 33.69
C GLN A 64 -7.01 -5.33 33.20
N GLY A 65 -7.65 -5.99 32.23
CA GLY A 65 -8.90 -5.55 31.60
C GLY A 65 -8.68 -4.54 30.46
N GLU A 66 -7.43 -4.28 30.08
CA GLU A 66 -7.08 -3.32 29.03
C GLU A 66 -7.18 -3.97 27.64
N ARG A 67 -7.64 -3.20 26.66
CA ARG A 67 -7.75 -3.60 25.26
C ARG A 67 -6.79 -2.75 24.40
N ALA A 68 -6.01 -3.38 23.55
CA ALA A 68 -5.12 -2.72 22.63
C ALA A 68 -5.66 -2.79 21.19
N PRO A 69 -5.33 -1.82 20.32
CA PRO A 69 -5.67 -1.93 18.90
C PRO A 69 -4.96 -3.10 18.23
N TRP A 70 -5.68 -3.95 17.51
CA TRP A 70 -5.12 -5.00 16.68
C TRP A 70 -4.09 -4.45 15.67
N ALA A 71 -4.35 -3.26 15.14
CA ALA A 71 -3.47 -2.59 14.20
C ALA A 71 -2.04 -2.33 14.74
N PHE A 72 -1.86 -2.28 16.08
CA PHE A 72 -0.56 -2.09 16.73
C PHE A 72 -0.12 -3.32 17.54
N ALA A 73 -0.80 -4.44 17.41
CA ALA A 73 -0.41 -5.68 18.07
C ALA A 73 0.84 -6.32 17.46
N VAL A 74 1.45 -7.24 18.21
CA VAL A 74 2.45 -8.19 17.71
C VAL A 74 1.78 -9.55 17.66
N PRO A 75 1.54 -10.13 16.48
CA PRO A 75 0.89 -11.43 16.39
C PRO A 75 1.81 -12.54 16.91
N ARG A 76 1.30 -13.38 17.81
CA ARG A 76 1.99 -14.50 18.43
C ARG A 76 1.45 -15.86 17.99
N SER A 77 0.36 -15.83 17.20
CA SER A 77 -0.32 -17.03 16.71
C SER A 77 -1.01 -16.75 15.36
N ALA A 78 -1.36 -17.83 14.66
CA ALA A 78 -2.24 -17.74 13.48
C ALA A 78 -3.60 -17.09 13.83
N ALA A 79 -4.10 -17.28 15.04
CA ALA A 79 -5.34 -16.67 15.51
C ALA A 79 -5.20 -15.13 15.63
N ASP A 80 -4.05 -14.64 16.10
CA ASP A 80 -3.76 -13.21 16.17
C ASP A 80 -3.66 -12.59 14.78
N LEU A 81 -2.95 -13.25 13.84
CA LEU A 81 -2.89 -12.82 12.44
C LEU A 81 -4.28 -12.69 11.84
N ARG A 82 -5.15 -13.68 12.05
CA ARG A 82 -6.52 -13.65 11.57
C ARG A 82 -7.34 -12.53 12.20
N ALA A 83 -7.13 -12.23 13.48
CA ALA A 83 -7.82 -11.14 14.18
C ALA A 83 -7.35 -9.77 13.65
N MET A 84 -6.02 -9.58 13.49
CA MET A 84 -5.45 -8.40 12.84
C MET A 84 -5.98 -8.24 11.41
N GLY A 85 -6.02 -9.33 10.65
CA GLY A 85 -6.53 -9.35 9.29
C GLY A 85 -8.00 -8.95 9.21
N ARG A 86 -8.86 -9.43 10.11
CA ARG A 86 -10.27 -8.97 10.18
C ARG A 86 -10.36 -7.46 10.46
N SER A 87 -9.51 -6.94 11.35
CA SER A 87 -9.45 -5.50 11.64
C SER A 87 -9.05 -4.70 10.38
N TYR A 88 -8.05 -5.16 9.63
CA TYR A 88 -7.65 -4.52 8.36
C TYR A 88 -8.77 -4.60 7.33
N SER A 89 -9.35 -5.76 7.09
CA SER A 89 -10.46 -5.93 6.14
C SER A 89 -11.62 -4.99 6.46
N ALA A 90 -12.06 -4.95 7.71
CA ALA A 90 -13.20 -4.13 8.13
C ALA A 90 -12.94 -2.62 7.98
N THR A 91 -11.70 -2.16 8.23
CA THR A 91 -11.36 -0.73 8.13
C THR A 91 -11.02 -0.27 6.72
N ILE A 92 -10.55 -1.17 5.85
CA ILE A 92 -10.13 -0.86 4.47
C ILE A 92 -11.29 -1.00 3.48
N PHE A 93 -12.16 -2.00 3.64
CA PHE A 93 -13.26 -2.25 2.69
C PHE A 93 -14.15 -1.02 2.42
N PRO A 94 -14.55 -0.19 3.41
CA PRO A 94 -15.35 1.02 3.18
C PRO A 94 -14.68 2.07 2.28
N THR A 95 -13.35 1.97 2.10
CA THR A 95 -12.58 2.86 1.22
C THR A 95 -12.42 2.30 -0.19
N ALA A 96 -13.11 1.21 -0.53
CA ALA A 96 -12.92 0.47 -1.78
C ALA A 96 -11.45 0.03 -2.01
N GLY A 97 -10.69 -0.19 -0.94
CA GLY A 97 -9.26 -0.52 -0.99
C GLY A 97 -8.34 0.66 -1.32
N ASN A 98 -8.84 1.89 -1.32
CA ASN A 98 -8.06 3.08 -1.69
C ASN A 98 -7.23 3.68 -0.52
N MET A 99 -7.52 3.35 0.73
CA MET A 99 -6.65 3.65 1.87
C MET A 99 -5.60 2.56 1.99
N THR A 100 -4.50 2.71 1.26
CA THR A 100 -3.48 1.65 1.16
C THR A 100 -2.45 1.67 2.29
N HIS A 101 -2.25 2.83 2.92
CA HIS A 101 -1.36 3.00 4.07
C HIS A 101 -2.15 3.49 5.28
N THR A 102 -2.58 2.56 6.13
CA THR A 102 -3.21 2.89 7.41
C THR A 102 -2.14 3.12 8.49
N PRO A 103 -2.47 3.76 9.63
CA PRO A 103 -1.53 3.81 10.76
C PRO A 103 -1.05 2.43 11.23
N GLY A 104 -1.90 1.40 11.11
CA GLY A 104 -1.52 0.01 11.39
C GLY A 104 -0.46 -0.55 10.44
N TYR A 105 -0.40 -0.08 9.21
CA TYR A 105 0.70 -0.38 8.29
C TYR A 105 2.05 0.08 8.84
N GLY A 106 2.07 1.23 9.53
CA GLY A 106 3.25 1.74 10.22
C GLY A 106 3.79 0.79 11.31
N ASN A 107 2.91 0.13 12.04
CA ASN A 107 3.33 -0.91 13.00
C ASN A 107 4.01 -2.09 12.30
N LEU A 108 3.51 -2.53 11.14
CA LEU A 108 4.14 -3.61 10.37
C LEU A 108 5.50 -3.20 9.82
N ILE A 109 5.71 -1.93 9.45
CA ILE A 109 7.03 -1.39 9.12
C ILE A 109 7.96 -1.51 10.35
N ALA A 110 7.51 -1.09 11.51
CA ALA A 110 8.32 -1.14 12.74
C ALA A 110 8.65 -2.57 13.17
N LEU A 111 7.73 -3.52 13.03
CA LEU A 111 8.00 -4.95 13.22
C LEU A 111 9.05 -5.45 12.22
N GLY A 112 8.95 -5.06 10.97
CA GLY A 112 9.93 -5.40 9.95
C GLY A 112 11.31 -4.79 10.20
N ILE A 113 11.40 -3.56 10.73
CA ILE A 113 12.65 -2.95 11.17
C ILE A 113 13.26 -3.77 12.31
N LEU A 114 12.46 -4.07 13.33
CA LEU A 114 12.91 -4.82 14.51
C LEU A 114 13.41 -6.22 14.14
N ASP A 115 12.70 -6.90 13.24
CA ASP A 115 13.11 -8.20 12.70
C ASP A 115 14.44 -8.08 11.90
N ALA A 116 14.58 -7.06 11.07
CA ALA A 116 15.79 -6.82 10.28
C ALA A 116 17.03 -6.57 11.14
N VAL A 117 16.92 -5.77 12.20
CA VAL A 117 18.06 -5.48 13.09
C VAL A 117 18.48 -6.69 13.89
N ARG A 118 17.55 -7.57 14.28
CA ARG A 118 17.83 -8.83 14.96
C ARG A 118 18.51 -9.82 14.03
N GLN A 119 17.95 -10.10 12.86
CA GLN A 119 18.50 -11.04 11.88
C GLN A 119 19.91 -10.66 11.43
N ARG A 120 20.22 -9.38 11.32
CA ARG A 120 21.54 -8.89 10.93
C ARG A 120 22.54 -8.81 12.07
N LYS A 121 22.12 -9.13 13.31
CA LYS A 121 22.97 -9.08 14.49
C LYS A 121 23.72 -7.76 14.63
N VAL A 122 23.00 -6.65 14.37
CA VAL A 122 23.51 -5.29 14.59
C VAL A 122 23.75 -5.03 16.08
N SER A 123 24.25 -3.86 16.42
CA SER A 123 24.57 -3.55 17.82
C SER A 123 23.34 -3.69 18.74
N PRO A 124 23.52 -4.10 20.01
CA PRO A 124 22.41 -4.17 20.98
C PRO A 124 21.63 -2.85 21.11
N ARG A 125 22.31 -1.71 20.95
CA ARG A 125 21.68 -0.38 20.94
C ARG A 125 20.65 -0.26 19.83
N GLN A 126 20.99 -0.60 18.59
CA GLN A 126 20.06 -0.50 17.46
C GLN A 126 18.83 -1.40 17.64
N VAL A 127 18.98 -2.59 18.25
CA VAL A 127 17.85 -3.45 18.61
C VAL A 127 16.95 -2.77 19.66
N THR A 128 17.56 -2.18 20.69
CA THR A 128 16.83 -1.43 21.73
C THR A 128 16.09 -0.23 21.13
N ASP A 129 16.76 0.55 20.29
CA ASP A 129 16.17 1.73 19.65
C ASP A 129 15.01 1.35 18.73
N ALA A 130 15.13 0.26 17.94
CA ALA A 130 14.05 -0.24 17.09
C ALA A 130 12.85 -0.73 17.90
N ALA A 131 13.09 -1.43 19.01
CA ALA A 131 12.03 -1.86 19.92
C ALA A 131 11.32 -0.66 20.57
N ALA A 132 12.09 0.31 21.07
CA ALA A 132 11.55 1.54 21.68
C ALA A 132 10.73 2.35 20.67
N TYR A 133 11.18 2.43 19.41
CA TYR A 133 10.44 3.10 18.35
C TYR A 133 9.10 2.39 18.03
N ARG A 134 9.10 1.06 17.93
CA ARG A 134 7.88 0.27 17.77
C ARG A 134 6.91 0.51 18.92
N ASP A 135 7.41 0.50 20.17
CA ASP A 135 6.59 0.75 21.36
C ASP A 135 6.06 2.18 21.41
N LEU A 136 6.81 3.15 20.90
CA LEU A 136 6.32 4.53 20.71
C LEU A 136 5.10 4.54 19.79
N LEU A 137 5.16 3.89 18.63
CA LEU A 137 4.03 3.82 17.71
C LEU A 137 2.81 3.18 18.36
N ALA A 138 2.97 2.07 19.06
CA ALA A 138 1.88 1.36 19.72
C ALA A 138 1.20 2.20 20.82
N ARG A 139 1.99 2.94 21.61
CA ARG A 139 1.47 3.77 22.71
C ARG A 139 0.80 5.05 22.21
N THR A 140 1.32 5.66 21.16
CA THR A 140 0.86 6.97 20.71
C THR A 140 -0.10 6.90 19.53
N GLY A 141 -0.22 5.74 18.86
CA GLY A 141 -0.96 5.61 17.60
C GLY A 141 -0.36 6.45 16.47
N ARG A 142 0.94 6.77 16.55
CA ARG A 142 1.62 7.61 15.57
C ARG A 142 1.65 6.97 14.19
N PHE A 143 1.43 7.76 13.15
CA PHE A 143 1.37 7.26 11.78
C PHE A 143 2.76 7.29 11.13
N LEU A 144 3.25 6.11 10.79
CA LEU A 144 4.48 5.89 10.04
C LEU A 144 4.13 5.37 8.65
N THR A 145 4.67 6.01 7.61
CA THR A 145 4.69 5.45 6.24
C THR A 145 6.11 5.13 5.79
N PHE A 146 6.29 4.64 4.56
CA PHE A 146 7.63 4.29 4.10
C PHE A 146 7.95 4.78 2.69
N SER A 147 9.25 4.91 2.41
CA SER A 147 9.79 5.27 1.11
C SER A 147 10.34 4.08 0.35
N ALA A 148 9.95 3.95 -0.91
CA ALA A 148 10.30 2.81 -1.76
C ALA A 148 11.44 3.06 -2.76
N GLY A 149 12.26 4.09 -2.62
CA GLY A 149 13.39 4.24 -3.52
C GLY A 149 13.82 5.66 -3.88
N THR A 150 14.55 5.82 -4.98
CA THR A 150 15.00 7.10 -5.46
C THR A 150 13.89 7.86 -6.20
N ALA A 151 13.81 9.17 -6.00
CA ALA A 151 12.82 10.03 -6.65
C ALA A 151 13.05 10.22 -8.16
N THR A 152 14.14 9.70 -8.71
CA THR A 152 14.58 10.01 -10.07
C THR A 152 14.19 8.91 -11.03
N ILE A 153 13.30 9.22 -11.98
CA ILE A 153 12.95 8.34 -13.08
C ILE A 153 14.09 8.37 -14.11
N GLY A 154 14.48 7.19 -14.62
CA GLY A 154 15.46 7.08 -15.69
C GLY A 154 16.91 7.31 -15.27
N TYR A 155 17.21 7.30 -13.98
CA TYR A 155 18.58 7.44 -13.48
C TYR A 155 19.57 6.42 -14.08
N ARG A 156 19.06 5.26 -14.52
CA ARG A 156 19.85 4.24 -15.21
C ARG A 156 20.35 4.71 -16.59
N LEU A 157 19.64 5.66 -17.19
CA LEU A 157 19.93 6.18 -18.53
C LEU A 157 20.77 7.49 -18.46
N ARG A 158 20.69 8.20 -17.32
CA ARG A 158 21.38 9.48 -17.08
C ARG A 158 21.90 9.53 -15.64
N PRO A 159 23.09 9.01 -15.37
CA PRO A 159 23.62 8.91 -13.99
C PRO A 159 23.80 10.26 -13.28
N ASP A 160 24.26 11.29 -13.97
CA ASP A 160 24.54 12.60 -13.39
C ASP A 160 23.39 13.23 -12.56
N PRO A 161 22.15 13.39 -13.09
CA PRO A 161 21.05 13.92 -12.31
C PRO A 161 20.65 13.00 -11.15
N ALA A 162 20.80 11.68 -11.33
CA ALA A 162 20.51 10.69 -10.31
C ALA A 162 21.50 10.76 -9.14
N GLU A 163 22.78 10.93 -9.43
CA GLU A 163 23.82 11.07 -8.41
C GLU A 163 23.61 12.32 -7.55
N ARG A 164 23.24 13.44 -8.16
CA ARG A 164 22.95 14.69 -7.44
C ARG A 164 21.71 14.62 -6.58
N ALA A 165 20.69 13.85 -7.01
CA ALA A 165 19.44 13.67 -6.30
C ALA A 165 19.48 12.52 -5.28
N ALA A 166 20.46 11.61 -5.39
CA ALA A 166 20.53 10.43 -4.54
C ALA A 166 20.65 10.78 -3.05
N LEU A 167 19.94 10.02 -2.23
CA LEU A 167 20.07 10.11 -0.79
C LEU A 167 21.50 9.77 -0.38
N ARG A 168 22.10 10.64 0.45
CA ARG A 168 23.44 10.44 1.01
C ARG A 168 23.56 10.95 2.43
N VAL A 169 24.40 10.33 3.21
CA VAL A 169 24.90 10.87 4.47
C VAL A 169 25.92 11.97 4.14
N VAL A 170 25.64 13.19 4.57
CA VAL A 170 26.53 14.35 4.35
C VAL A 170 27.63 14.39 5.40
N ARG A 171 27.26 14.07 6.63
CA ARG A 171 28.18 14.00 7.78
C ARG A 171 27.56 13.22 8.93
N GLU A 172 28.41 12.69 9.76
CA GLU A 172 28.05 12.12 11.07
C GLU A 172 28.34 13.16 12.15
N THR A 173 27.50 13.19 13.17
CA THR A 173 27.63 14.05 14.36
C THR A 173 27.35 13.24 15.61
N ASP A 174 27.69 13.79 16.79
CA ASP A 174 27.33 13.14 18.06
C ASP A 174 25.83 12.97 18.24
N ALA A 175 25.01 13.83 17.62
CA ALA A 175 23.55 13.82 17.69
C ALA A 175 22.88 12.86 16.67
N GLY A 176 23.58 12.47 15.59
CA GLY A 176 23.00 11.66 14.54
C GLY A 176 23.64 11.84 13.17
N LEU A 177 22.95 11.33 12.14
CA LEU A 177 23.31 11.47 10.74
C LEU A 177 22.69 12.74 10.15
N VAL A 178 23.47 13.52 9.41
CA VAL A 178 22.94 14.59 8.55
C VAL A 178 22.81 14.02 7.14
N VAL A 179 21.58 14.01 6.60
CA VAL A 179 21.25 13.42 5.32
C VAL A 179 20.77 14.48 4.34
N ARG A 180 21.08 14.27 3.05
CA ARG A 180 20.62 15.10 1.94
C ARG A 180 20.25 14.21 0.75
N GLY A 181 19.18 14.59 0.03
CA GLY A 181 18.78 13.93 -1.20
C GLY A 181 17.27 13.95 -1.41
N LYS A 182 16.84 13.28 -2.47
CA LYS A 182 15.42 13.15 -2.82
C LYS A 182 15.07 11.69 -2.84
N VAL A 183 14.05 11.32 -2.07
CA VAL A 183 13.51 9.98 -2.03
C VAL A 183 12.05 10.00 -2.45
N GLY A 184 11.63 8.97 -3.12
CA GLY A 184 10.29 8.74 -3.62
C GLY A 184 10.16 7.26 -3.94
N MET A 185 9.06 6.74 -4.31
CA MET A 185 7.71 7.23 -4.15
C MET A 185 7.20 6.84 -2.76
N HIS A 186 6.49 7.75 -2.12
CA HIS A 186 5.81 7.47 -0.86
C HIS A 186 4.32 7.53 -1.08
N THR A 187 3.57 6.67 -0.47
CA THR A 187 2.14 6.83 -0.32
C THR A 187 1.86 7.44 1.04
N SER A 188 0.94 8.39 1.10
CA SER A 188 0.51 9.08 2.32
C SER A 188 1.54 9.92 3.09
N PRO A 189 2.62 10.45 2.51
CA PRO A 189 3.60 11.21 3.29
C PRO A 189 3.02 12.48 3.88
N VAL A 190 2.00 13.08 3.26
CA VAL A 190 1.32 14.27 3.74
C VAL A 190 0.44 14.01 4.96
N TYR A 191 0.00 12.77 5.16
CA TYR A 191 -0.88 12.34 6.24
C TYR A 191 -0.12 11.67 7.40
N ALA A 192 1.10 11.21 7.15
CA ALA A 192 1.95 10.59 8.15
C ALA A 192 2.70 11.62 9.00
N GLU A 193 3.11 11.23 10.19
CA GLU A 193 3.99 12.00 11.06
C GLU A 193 5.46 11.63 10.88
N ASP A 194 5.70 10.35 10.52
CA ASP A 194 7.03 9.82 10.28
C ASP A 194 7.11 9.07 8.94
N VAL A 195 8.28 9.09 8.34
CA VAL A 195 8.59 8.32 7.13
C VAL A 195 9.80 7.43 7.41
N TYR A 196 9.63 6.12 7.24
CA TYR A 196 10.75 5.20 7.17
C TYR A 196 11.42 5.34 5.79
N VAL A 197 12.69 5.66 5.80
CA VAL A 197 13.52 5.74 4.61
C VAL A 197 14.38 4.50 4.56
N GLY A 198 13.92 3.52 3.79
CA GLY A 198 14.69 2.32 3.46
C GLY A 198 15.56 2.59 2.24
N SER A 199 16.85 2.32 2.33
CA SER A 199 17.70 2.45 1.17
C SER A 199 17.41 1.31 0.20
N HIS A 200 16.60 1.57 -0.80
CA HIS A 200 16.43 0.67 -1.93
C HIS A 200 17.64 0.81 -2.84
N SER A 201 18.35 -0.29 -2.95
CA SER A 201 19.50 -0.46 -3.82
C SER A 201 19.21 0.05 -5.24
N GLY A 202 19.88 1.05 -5.61
CA GLY A 202 19.87 1.55 -6.98
C GLY A 202 21.13 2.30 -7.28
N VAL A 203 21.77 2.85 -6.28
CA VAL A 203 23.03 3.59 -6.44
C VAL A 203 24.04 2.95 -5.51
N ASP A 204 24.98 2.26 -6.09
CA ASP A 204 26.04 1.54 -5.40
C ASP A 204 27.17 2.53 -5.08
N HIS A 205 26.92 3.47 -4.18
CA HIS A 205 27.94 4.36 -3.66
C HIS A 205 28.28 3.93 -2.24
N ALA A 206 29.47 3.40 -2.08
CA ALA A 206 30.05 3.13 -0.75
C ALA A 206 29.97 4.41 0.09
N GLY A 207 29.35 4.33 1.29
CA GLY A 207 29.16 5.45 2.21
C GLY A 207 27.77 6.11 2.21
N HIS A 208 26.81 5.66 1.41
CA HIS A 208 25.49 6.32 1.29
C HIS A 208 24.31 5.49 1.80
N ARG A 209 24.57 4.46 2.59
CA ARG A 209 23.58 3.45 2.97
C ARG A 209 23.20 3.59 4.43
N ALA A 210 22.02 4.14 4.69
CA ALA A 210 21.40 4.07 6.01
C ALA A 210 19.90 3.84 5.86
N THR A 211 19.31 3.09 6.79
CA THR A 211 17.86 3.03 6.95
C THR A 211 17.49 3.72 8.25
N PHE A 212 16.56 4.62 8.17
CA PHE A 212 16.19 5.49 9.27
C PHE A 212 14.73 5.91 9.20
N VAL A 213 14.26 6.49 10.27
CA VAL A 213 12.96 7.17 10.31
C VAL A 213 13.18 8.65 10.49
N VAL A 214 12.51 9.46 9.67
CA VAL A 214 12.51 10.91 9.76
C VAL A 214 11.11 11.44 10.02
N ALA A 215 10.98 12.45 10.89
CA ALA A 215 9.72 13.14 11.08
C ALA A 215 9.43 14.03 9.86
N VAL A 216 8.19 14.02 9.38
CA VAL A 216 7.76 14.87 8.24
C VAL A 216 7.92 16.36 8.56
N SER A 217 7.76 16.73 9.81
CA SER A 217 7.92 18.10 10.32
C SER A 217 9.37 18.48 10.65
N ALA A 218 10.37 17.60 10.45
CA ALA A 218 11.74 17.91 10.77
C ALA A 218 12.29 19.07 9.88
N PRO A 219 13.11 19.96 10.43
CA PRO A 219 13.76 21.01 9.64
C PRO A 219 14.52 20.45 8.44
N GLY A 220 14.33 21.06 7.27
CA GLY A 220 14.94 20.61 6.01
C GLY A 220 14.14 19.55 5.26
N VAL A 221 13.05 19.03 5.82
CA VAL A 221 12.14 18.10 5.12
C VAL A 221 11.12 18.88 4.31
N THR A 222 10.95 18.50 3.05
CA THR A 222 9.86 18.97 2.18
C THR A 222 9.17 17.79 1.53
N VAL A 223 7.84 17.75 1.62
CA VAL A 223 6.99 16.78 0.93
C VAL A 223 6.47 17.42 -0.36
N LEU A 224 6.65 16.73 -1.49
CA LEU A 224 6.10 17.14 -2.79
C LEU A 224 5.13 16.07 -3.27
N CYS A 225 3.83 16.31 -3.13
CA CYS A 225 2.77 15.41 -3.56
C CYS A 225 2.39 15.61 -5.02
N ARG A 226 1.89 14.52 -5.64
CA ARG A 226 1.23 14.58 -6.96
C ARG A 226 -0.01 15.50 -6.93
N LYS A 227 -0.48 15.85 -8.11
CA LYS A 227 -1.80 16.52 -8.25
C LYS A 227 -2.92 15.61 -7.74
N VAL A 228 -3.99 16.22 -7.24
CA VAL A 228 -5.23 15.50 -6.86
C VAL A 228 -5.96 14.95 -8.08
N SER A 229 -6.73 13.87 -7.88
CA SER A 229 -7.49 13.22 -8.95
C SER A 229 -8.80 13.94 -9.26
N ALA A 230 -9.53 14.37 -8.23
CA ALA A 230 -10.86 14.97 -8.38
C ALA A 230 -11.02 16.23 -7.51
N ARG A 231 -10.36 17.31 -7.93
CA ARG A 231 -10.52 18.60 -7.26
C ARG A 231 -11.87 19.24 -7.62
N HIS A 232 -12.60 19.71 -6.60
CA HIS A 232 -13.88 20.43 -6.76
C HIS A 232 -15.00 19.62 -7.46
N SER A 233 -14.91 18.29 -7.44
CA SER A 233 -15.93 17.42 -8.01
C SER A 233 -17.18 17.39 -7.13
N ASN A 234 -18.36 17.26 -7.77
CA ASN A 234 -19.58 16.89 -7.08
C ASN A 234 -19.41 15.50 -6.46
N PRO A 235 -19.61 15.30 -5.12
CA PRO A 235 -19.45 13.98 -4.49
C PRO A 235 -20.39 12.91 -5.05
N PHE A 236 -21.51 13.27 -5.65
CA PHE A 236 -22.38 12.33 -6.35
C PHE A 236 -21.71 11.78 -7.62
N LEU A 237 -20.98 12.63 -8.36
CA LEU A 237 -20.28 12.25 -9.59
C LEU A 237 -18.91 11.61 -9.33
N ALA A 238 -18.33 11.86 -8.18
CA ALA A 238 -16.99 11.38 -7.80
C ALA A 238 -16.97 10.83 -6.36
N PRO A 239 -17.78 9.79 -6.05
CA PRO A 239 -18.01 9.34 -4.68
C PRO A 239 -16.76 8.76 -4.01
N LEU A 240 -15.82 8.20 -4.76
CA LEU A 240 -14.54 7.69 -4.27
C LEU A 240 -13.43 8.74 -4.40
N SER A 241 -13.27 9.35 -5.58
CA SER A 241 -12.22 10.33 -5.87
C SER A 241 -12.28 11.56 -4.97
N SER A 242 -13.49 11.97 -4.54
CA SER A 242 -13.67 13.12 -3.66
C SER A 242 -13.30 12.83 -2.20
N ARG A 243 -13.13 11.55 -1.81
CA ARG A 243 -12.90 11.11 -0.42
C ARG A 243 -11.59 10.38 -0.24
N PHE A 244 -11.23 9.48 -1.15
CA PHE A 244 -10.17 8.48 -0.96
C PHE A 244 -8.97 8.72 -1.88
N ASP A 245 -8.68 9.96 -2.24
CA ASP A 245 -7.52 10.32 -3.05
C ASP A 245 -6.25 10.36 -2.18
N GLU A 246 -5.74 9.20 -1.84
CA GLU A 246 -4.53 9.02 -1.05
C GLU A 246 -3.31 9.53 -1.84
N LEU A 247 -2.75 10.69 -1.42
CA LEU A 247 -1.69 11.34 -2.17
C LEU A 247 -0.35 10.63 -2.05
N ASP A 248 0.27 10.40 -3.20
CA ASP A 248 1.65 9.96 -3.29
C ASP A 248 2.59 11.16 -3.44
N GLY A 249 3.83 11.02 -2.99
CA GLY A 249 4.78 12.10 -3.07
C GLY A 249 6.24 11.68 -3.02
N GLN A 250 7.09 12.68 -3.08
CA GLN A 250 8.52 12.61 -2.84
C GLN A 250 8.84 13.29 -1.51
N LEU A 251 9.90 12.82 -0.87
CA LEU A 251 10.49 13.50 0.27
C LEU A 251 11.83 14.14 -0.17
N TRP A 252 11.97 15.42 0.00
CA TRP A 252 13.21 16.16 -0.23
C TRP A 252 13.85 16.46 1.11
N LEU A 253 15.08 16.03 1.27
CA LEU A 253 15.87 16.17 2.48
C LEU A 253 17.03 17.12 2.18
N ASP A 254 17.08 18.23 2.92
CA ASP A 254 18.14 19.25 2.80
C ASP A 254 18.84 19.43 4.15
N ASP A 255 19.95 18.72 4.33
CA ASP A 255 20.75 18.64 5.55
C ASP A 255 19.95 18.31 6.80
N VAL A 256 19.07 17.30 6.68
CA VAL A 256 18.19 16.86 7.76
C VAL A 256 18.99 16.06 8.78
N LEU A 257 18.92 16.46 10.05
CA LEU A 257 19.47 15.69 11.16
C LEU A 257 18.54 14.53 11.50
N VAL A 258 19.03 13.31 11.38
CA VAL A 258 18.37 12.07 11.83
C VAL A 258 19.05 11.63 13.13
N PRO A 259 18.39 11.68 14.28
CA PRO A 259 18.95 11.25 15.55
C PRO A 259 19.37 9.77 15.54
N TRP A 260 20.41 9.42 16.28
CA TRP A 260 20.94 8.04 16.29
C TRP A 260 19.91 6.98 16.69
N GLU A 261 18.99 7.29 17.57
CA GLU A 261 17.90 6.38 17.99
C GLU A 261 16.85 6.11 16.88
N ARG A 262 16.95 6.82 15.76
CA ARG A 262 16.12 6.63 14.55
C ARG A 262 16.89 6.05 13.37
N VAL A 263 18.17 5.72 13.54
CA VAL A 263 19.02 5.08 12.54
C VAL A 263 19.15 3.58 12.88
N PHE A 264 18.50 2.72 12.10
CA PHE A 264 18.38 1.30 12.45
C PHE A 264 19.40 0.41 11.74
N LEU A 265 19.68 0.68 10.46
CA LEU A 265 20.66 -0.08 9.68
C LEU A 265 21.57 0.86 8.92
N THR A 266 22.84 0.48 8.80
CA THR A 266 23.83 1.16 7.95
C THR A 266 23.95 0.52 6.57
N GLU A 267 23.19 -0.55 6.32
CA GLU A 267 23.11 -1.26 5.03
C GLU A 267 21.67 -1.46 4.58
N PRO A 268 21.41 -1.53 3.25
CA PRO A 268 20.06 -1.75 2.71
C PRO A 268 19.52 -3.12 3.14
N SER A 269 18.27 -3.15 3.57
CA SER A 269 17.53 -4.38 3.81
C SER A 269 16.04 -4.22 3.50
N PRO A 270 15.59 -4.55 2.29
CA PRO A 270 14.19 -4.49 1.96
C PRO A 270 13.38 -5.70 2.44
N GLU A 271 14.01 -6.86 2.59
CA GLU A 271 13.31 -8.14 2.73
C GLU A 271 12.46 -8.29 4.00
N PRO A 272 12.94 -7.96 5.20
CA PRO A 272 12.13 -8.17 6.42
C PRO A 272 10.89 -7.28 6.45
N ILE A 273 11.03 -6.01 6.01
CA ILE A 273 9.90 -5.07 5.95
C ILE A 273 8.89 -5.54 4.94
N ALA A 274 9.34 -6.00 3.78
CA ALA A 274 8.49 -6.54 2.74
C ALA A 274 7.64 -7.72 3.24
N SER A 275 8.18 -8.58 4.09
CA SER A 275 7.48 -9.75 4.62
C SER A 275 6.26 -9.37 5.44
N TRP A 276 6.33 -8.31 6.25
CA TRP A 276 5.23 -7.85 7.07
C TRP A 276 4.24 -6.98 6.29
N CYS A 277 4.75 -5.99 5.55
CA CYS A 277 3.92 -4.96 4.93
C CYS A 277 3.10 -5.47 3.75
N PHE A 278 3.61 -6.44 3.00
CA PHE A 278 2.92 -6.98 1.83
C PHE A 278 1.67 -7.78 2.18
N TRP A 279 1.59 -8.33 3.36
CA TRP A 279 0.37 -8.95 3.86
C TRP A 279 -0.76 -7.93 4.04
N HIS A 280 -0.49 -6.75 4.63
CA HIS A 280 -1.46 -5.66 4.70
C HIS A 280 -1.85 -5.15 3.29
N GLN A 281 -0.88 -5.02 2.40
CA GLN A 281 -1.14 -4.64 1.00
C GLN A 281 -2.09 -5.61 0.31
N LEU A 282 -1.97 -6.91 0.60
CA LEU A 282 -2.87 -7.92 0.06
C LEU A 282 -4.31 -7.74 0.56
N TYR A 283 -4.51 -7.25 1.79
CA TYR A 283 -5.83 -6.85 2.30
C TYR A 283 -6.41 -5.66 1.53
N CYS A 284 -5.59 -4.66 1.19
CA CYS A 284 -6.05 -3.53 0.38
C CYS A 284 -6.52 -4.00 -1.00
N TRP A 285 -5.77 -4.89 -1.61
CA TRP A 285 -6.12 -5.47 -2.91
C TRP A 285 -7.32 -6.39 -2.86
N LEU A 286 -7.45 -7.20 -1.81
CA LEU A 286 -8.62 -8.04 -1.60
C LEU A 286 -9.88 -7.19 -1.38
N ALA A 287 -9.79 -6.14 -0.56
CA ALA A 287 -10.89 -5.21 -0.34
C ALA A 287 -11.34 -4.53 -1.66
N LYS A 288 -10.40 -4.15 -2.52
CA LYS A 288 -10.69 -3.61 -3.84
C LYS A 288 -11.35 -4.65 -4.75
N ALA A 289 -10.87 -5.88 -4.76
CA ALA A 289 -11.46 -6.97 -5.54
C ALA A 289 -12.88 -7.29 -5.07
N GLU A 290 -13.10 -7.40 -3.76
CA GLU A 290 -14.42 -7.62 -3.16
C GLU A 290 -15.38 -6.46 -3.43
N PHE A 291 -14.90 -5.22 -3.36
CA PHE A 291 -15.68 -4.04 -3.69
C PHE A 291 -16.07 -4.04 -5.17
N THR A 292 -15.14 -4.35 -6.07
CA THR A 292 -15.40 -4.47 -7.52
C THR A 292 -16.46 -5.53 -7.81
N LEU A 293 -16.36 -6.71 -7.20
CA LEU A 293 -17.37 -7.77 -7.32
C LEU A 293 -18.72 -7.32 -6.77
N GLY A 294 -18.75 -6.73 -5.57
CA GLY A 294 -19.98 -6.23 -4.95
C GLY A 294 -20.68 -5.18 -5.81
N LEU A 295 -19.91 -4.26 -6.39
CA LEU A 295 -20.43 -3.24 -7.28
C LEU A 295 -20.93 -3.81 -8.61
N ALA A 296 -20.21 -4.80 -9.16
CA ALA A 296 -20.66 -5.54 -10.36
C ALA A 296 -22.00 -6.23 -10.12
N LEU A 297 -22.15 -6.92 -8.98
CA LEU A 297 -23.41 -7.55 -8.59
C LEU A 297 -24.55 -6.55 -8.42
N ALA A 298 -24.28 -5.40 -7.80
CA ALA A 298 -25.27 -4.33 -7.68
C ALA A 298 -25.68 -3.75 -9.04
N CYS A 299 -24.73 -3.56 -9.96
CA CYS A 299 -25.02 -3.13 -11.33
C CYS A 299 -25.84 -4.16 -12.10
N VAL A 300 -25.48 -5.45 -12.01
CA VAL A 300 -26.24 -6.55 -12.65
C VAL A 300 -27.69 -6.55 -12.17
N ASP A 301 -27.89 -6.36 -10.88
CA ASP A 301 -29.24 -6.27 -10.30
C ASP A 301 -30.01 -5.04 -10.80
N ALA A 302 -29.40 -3.86 -10.67
CA ALA A 302 -30.03 -2.61 -11.09
C ALA A 302 -30.33 -2.52 -12.58
N MET A 303 -29.57 -3.25 -13.41
CA MET A 303 -29.79 -3.34 -14.87
C MET A 303 -30.74 -4.47 -15.29
N GLY A 304 -31.24 -5.28 -14.35
CA GLY A 304 -32.14 -6.41 -14.64
C GLY A 304 -31.48 -7.57 -15.38
N LEU A 305 -30.17 -7.78 -15.18
CA LEU A 305 -29.36 -8.78 -15.89
C LEU A 305 -29.10 -10.06 -15.09
N ARG A 306 -29.83 -10.31 -14.01
CA ARG A 306 -29.61 -11.45 -13.09
C ARG A 306 -29.70 -12.82 -13.78
N GLU A 307 -30.47 -12.93 -14.84
CA GLU A 307 -30.70 -14.18 -15.58
C GLU A 307 -30.03 -14.20 -16.96
N HIS A 308 -29.20 -13.19 -17.25
CA HIS A 308 -28.52 -13.10 -18.54
C HIS A 308 -27.19 -13.87 -18.48
N GLU A 309 -27.17 -15.09 -19.04
CA GLU A 309 -26.02 -16.01 -18.99
C GLU A 309 -24.67 -15.37 -19.33
N PRO A 310 -24.51 -14.57 -20.43
CA PRO A 310 -23.22 -13.93 -20.71
C PRO A 310 -22.74 -12.97 -19.61
N THR A 311 -23.67 -12.34 -18.88
CA THR A 311 -23.36 -11.47 -17.73
C THR A 311 -22.87 -12.31 -16.54
N LEU A 312 -23.50 -13.47 -16.31
CA LEU A 312 -23.13 -14.36 -15.20
C LEU A 312 -21.71 -14.94 -15.39
N GLU A 313 -21.31 -15.24 -16.61
CA GLU A 313 -19.93 -15.68 -16.91
C GLU A 313 -18.89 -14.60 -16.50
N TYR A 314 -19.13 -13.33 -16.80
CA TYR A 314 -18.27 -12.23 -16.32
C TYR A 314 -18.25 -12.13 -14.79
N VAL A 315 -19.41 -12.32 -14.13
CA VAL A 315 -19.48 -12.34 -12.67
C VAL A 315 -18.68 -13.51 -12.09
N MET A 316 -18.72 -14.69 -12.73
CA MET A 316 -17.96 -15.87 -12.29
C MET A 316 -16.44 -15.66 -12.42
N ASP A 317 -15.98 -14.92 -13.42
CA ASP A 317 -14.58 -14.51 -13.51
C ASP A 317 -14.17 -13.66 -12.28
N LEU A 318 -14.98 -12.65 -11.90
CA LEU A 318 -14.75 -11.84 -10.72
C LEU A 318 -14.76 -12.67 -9.43
N VAL A 319 -15.72 -13.59 -9.28
CA VAL A 319 -15.81 -14.50 -8.13
C VAL A 319 -14.53 -15.34 -8.02
N THR A 320 -14.05 -15.87 -9.14
CA THR A 320 -12.84 -16.70 -9.19
C THR A 320 -11.60 -15.89 -8.75
N ASP A 321 -11.46 -14.66 -9.24
CA ASP A 321 -10.35 -13.78 -8.86
C ASP A 321 -10.38 -13.44 -7.36
N VAL A 322 -11.54 -13.02 -6.85
CA VAL A 322 -11.73 -12.72 -5.42
C VAL A 322 -11.41 -13.93 -4.56
N GLN A 323 -11.97 -15.10 -4.91
CA GLN A 323 -11.77 -16.32 -4.12
C GLN A 323 -10.31 -16.78 -4.15
N THR A 324 -9.62 -16.63 -5.26
CA THR A 324 -8.18 -16.95 -5.37
C THR A 324 -7.35 -16.09 -4.42
N VAL A 325 -7.55 -14.78 -4.44
CA VAL A 325 -6.82 -13.84 -3.55
C VAL A 325 -7.16 -14.11 -2.08
N ARG A 326 -8.44 -14.32 -1.76
CA ARG A 326 -8.92 -14.64 -0.40
C ARG A 326 -8.30 -15.95 0.12
N SER A 327 -8.19 -16.97 -0.73
CA SER A 327 -7.56 -18.25 -0.35
C SER A 327 -6.08 -18.06 -0.03
N CYS A 328 -5.34 -17.29 -0.84
CA CYS A 328 -3.93 -16.95 -0.55
C CYS A 328 -3.79 -16.16 0.74
N GLN A 329 -4.67 -15.19 0.99
CA GLN A 329 -4.68 -14.40 2.22
C GLN A 329 -4.89 -15.29 3.46
N THR A 330 -5.90 -16.15 3.40
CA THR A 330 -6.21 -17.11 4.48
C THR A 330 -5.05 -18.08 4.72
N ALA A 331 -4.44 -18.61 3.66
CA ALA A 331 -3.29 -19.50 3.76
C ALA A 331 -2.09 -18.80 4.41
N ALA A 332 -1.84 -17.54 4.08
CA ALA A 332 -0.75 -16.76 4.68
C ALA A 332 -0.88 -16.61 6.21
N GLU A 333 -2.11 -16.59 6.73
CA GLU A 333 -2.40 -16.48 8.15
C GLU A 333 -2.37 -17.83 8.88
N LEU A 334 -2.73 -18.92 8.18
CA LEU A 334 -2.79 -20.27 8.75
C LEU A 334 -1.45 -21.00 8.69
N ASP A 335 -0.54 -20.58 7.83
CA ASP A 335 0.82 -21.13 7.67
C ASP A 335 1.88 -20.03 7.89
N PRO A 336 1.94 -19.44 9.11
CA PRO A 336 2.87 -18.37 9.40
C PRO A 336 4.29 -18.88 9.59
N GLU A 337 5.25 -18.01 9.31
CA GLU A 337 6.68 -18.25 9.57
C GLU A 337 7.08 -17.64 10.91
N PRO A 338 7.95 -18.28 11.71
CA PRO A 338 8.39 -17.71 12.98
C PRO A 338 9.42 -16.59 12.78
N ALA A 339 9.26 -15.49 13.52
CA ALA A 339 10.32 -14.51 13.74
C ALA A 339 11.22 -14.92 14.91
N GLU A 340 12.40 -14.29 15.06
CA GLU A 340 13.35 -14.60 16.14
C GLU A 340 12.78 -14.41 17.56
N ASP A 341 11.84 -13.49 17.74
CA ASP A 341 11.20 -13.22 19.03
C ASP A 341 9.92 -14.01 19.27
N GLY A 342 9.63 -14.99 18.41
CA GLY A 342 8.41 -15.80 18.46
C GLY A 342 7.15 -15.09 17.92
N ALA A 343 7.29 -13.95 17.26
CA ALA A 343 6.20 -13.38 16.48
C ALA A 343 5.90 -14.24 15.25
N CYS A 344 4.66 -14.19 14.78
CA CYS A 344 4.19 -14.90 13.59
C CYS A 344 4.21 -13.99 12.37
N ILE A 345 5.14 -14.23 11.44
CA ILE A 345 5.19 -13.55 10.14
C ILE A 345 4.18 -14.24 9.21
N PRO A 346 3.31 -13.51 8.48
CA PRO A 346 2.42 -14.12 7.49
C PRO A 346 3.19 -14.91 6.43
N GLY A 347 2.70 -16.08 6.04
CA GLY A 347 3.38 -16.98 5.11
C GLY A 347 3.74 -16.30 3.79
N ARG A 348 5.03 -16.07 3.57
CA ARG A 348 5.57 -15.23 2.48
C ARG A 348 5.25 -15.78 1.08
N ALA A 349 5.24 -17.10 0.93
CA ALA A 349 4.89 -17.74 -0.34
C ALA A 349 3.43 -17.46 -0.72
N HIS A 350 2.53 -17.53 0.24
CA HIS A 350 1.10 -17.29 0.06
C HIS A 350 0.82 -15.81 -0.25
N VAL A 351 1.45 -14.89 0.49
CA VAL A 351 1.36 -13.45 0.21
C VAL A 351 1.85 -13.12 -1.19
N ALA A 352 2.98 -13.69 -1.61
CA ALA A 352 3.52 -13.46 -2.96
C ALA A 352 2.63 -14.07 -4.05
N ALA A 353 2.04 -15.24 -3.84
CA ALA A 353 1.11 -15.87 -4.77
C ALA A 353 -0.18 -15.06 -4.92
N GLY A 354 -0.78 -14.62 -3.82
CA GLY A 354 -1.99 -13.78 -3.83
C GLY A 354 -1.76 -12.43 -4.49
N SER A 355 -0.61 -11.78 -4.19
CA SER A 355 -0.21 -10.53 -4.82
C SER A 355 -0.04 -10.67 -6.34
N LEU A 356 0.57 -11.77 -6.78
CA LEU A 356 0.74 -12.07 -8.20
C LEU A 356 -0.59 -12.36 -8.90
N ALA A 357 -1.50 -13.07 -8.23
CA ALA A 357 -2.85 -13.32 -8.72
C ALA A 357 -3.61 -12.00 -8.89
N MET A 358 -3.60 -11.13 -7.89
CA MET A 358 -4.27 -9.83 -7.97
C MET A 358 -3.72 -8.93 -9.07
N GLN A 359 -2.40 -8.85 -9.24
CA GLN A 359 -1.81 -8.06 -10.33
C GLN A 359 -2.21 -8.54 -11.73
N ARG A 360 -2.51 -9.83 -11.88
CA ARG A 360 -3.02 -10.38 -13.15
C ARG A 360 -4.52 -10.12 -13.32
N ALA A 361 -5.28 -10.18 -12.22
CA ALA A 361 -6.72 -10.00 -12.24
C ALA A 361 -7.16 -8.55 -12.42
N ARG A 362 -6.42 -7.58 -11.87
CA ARG A 362 -6.82 -6.17 -11.73
C ARG A 362 -7.36 -5.53 -13.02
N GLN A 363 -6.67 -5.72 -14.14
CA GLN A 363 -7.08 -5.12 -15.41
C GLN A 363 -8.39 -5.75 -15.92
N ARG A 364 -8.51 -7.07 -15.84
CA ARG A 364 -9.71 -7.81 -16.21
C ARG A 364 -10.92 -7.41 -15.33
N MET A 365 -10.72 -7.28 -14.03
CA MET A 365 -11.78 -6.87 -13.11
C MET A 365 -12.33 -5.48 -13.47
N ALA A 366 -11.46 -4.51 -13.76
CA ALA A 366 -11.87 -3.19 -14.19
C ALA A 366 -12.57 -3.20 -15.57
N GLU A 367 -12.09 -4.02 -16.50
CA GLU A 367 -12.70 -4.22 -17.81
C GLU A 367 -14.12 -4.79 -17.68
N ILE A 368 -14.30 -5.84 -16.89
CA ILE A 368 -15.61 -6.47 -16.66
C ILE A 368 -16.59 -5.43 -16.08
N LEU A 369 -16.18 -4.65 -15.07
CA LEU A 369 -17.05 -3.64 -14.49
C LEU A 369 -17.39 -2.49 -15.46
N ARG A 370 -16.58 -2.24 -16.50
CA ARG A 370 -16.91 -1.31 -17.58
C ARG A 370 -17.90 -1.93 -18.59
N ILE A 371 -17.81 -3.24 -18.82
CA ILE A 371 -18.67 -3.97 -19.77
C ILE A 371 -20.11 -4.10 -19.22
N LEU A 372 -20.25 -4.50 -17.96
CA LEU A 372 -21.54 -4.86 -17.37
C LEU A 372 -22.62 -3.77 -17.46
N PRO A 373 -22.35 -2.48 -17.11
CA PRO A 373 -23.33 -1.41 -17.28
C PRO A 373 -23.46 -0.91 -18.72
N GLY A 374 -22.55 -1.29 -19.62
CA GLY A 374 -22.52 -0.85 -20.99
C GLY A 374 -22.44 0.67 -21.14
N SER A 375 -23.16 1.25 -22.11
CA SER A 375 -23.18 2.69 -22.35
C SER A 375 -23.78 3.50 -21.19
N SER A 376 -24.55 2.88 -20.30
CA SER A 376 -25.13 3.55 -19.13
C SER A 376 -24.06 4.10 -18.20
N LEU A 377 -22.86 3.50 -18.19
CA LEU A 377 -21.73 4.01 -17.41
C LEU A 377 -21.29 5.42 -17.86
N VAL A 378 -21.47 5.75 -19.15
CA VAL A 378 -21.04 7.03 -19.75
C VAL A 378 -22.13 8.10 -19.67
N VAL A 379 -23.41 7.69 -19.76
CA VAL A 379 -24.54 8.63 -19.87
C VAL A 379 -25.36 8.76 -18.59
N ALA A 380 -24.87 8.21 -17.48
CA ALA A 380 -25.56 8.31 -16.19
C ALA A 380 -25.74 9.78 -15.77
N PRO A 381 -26.99 10.22 -15.44
CA PRO A 381 -27.26 11.60 -15.05
C PRO A 381 -26.65 11.93 -13.68
N SER A 382 -26.48 13.23 -13.41
CA SER A 382 -26.14 13.72 -12.08
C SER A 382 -27.42 13.90 -11.22
N ASP A 383 -27.21 14.08 -9.92
CA ASP A 383 -28.26 14.49 -8.98
C ASP A 383 -28.93 15.81 -9.40
N LYS A 384 -28.16 16.74 -9.98
CA LYS A 384 -28.66 18.03 -10.48
C LYS A 384 -29.51 17.87 -11.74
N ASP A 385 -29.13 17.00 -12.67
CA ASP A 385 -29.89 16.71 -13.87
C ASP A 385 -31.25 16.12 -13.50
N LEU A 386 -31.27 15.17 -12.57
CA LEU A 386 -32.50 14.54 -12.06
C LEU A 386 -33.44 15.55 -11.33
N ALA A 387 -32.86 16.58 -10.71
CA ALA A 387 -33.60 17.63 -10.04
C ALA A 387 -34.04 18.76 -10.99
N THR A 388 -33.63 18.76 -12.28
CA THR A 388 -33.97 19.78 -13.27
C THR A 388 -35.38 19.55 -13.79
N PRO A 389 -36.33 20.51 -13.63
CA PRO A 389 -37.74 20.30 -13.98
C PRO A 389 -37.99 19.90 -15.43
N GLU A 390 -37.18 20.43 -16.36
CA GLU A 390 -37.35 20.23 -17.81
C GLU A 390 -37.01 18.82 -18.28
N ILE A 391 -36.12 18.12 -17.56
CA ILE A 391 -35.60 16.82 -17.98
C ILE A 391 -35.79 15.72 -16.93
N GLY A 392 -35.99 16.07 -15.65
CA GLY A 392 -36.04 15.10 -14.53
C GLY A 392 -37.07 14.01 -14.70
N ALA A 393 -38.29 14.35 -15.17
CA ALA A 393 -39.34 13.36 -15.43
C ALA A 393 -38.94 12.36 -16.53
N GLY A 394 -38.33 12.85 -17.63
CA GLY A 394 -37.85 12.00 -18.72
C GLY A 394 -36.64 11.12 -18.29
N LEU A 395 -35.81 11.65 -17.39
CA LEU A 395 -34.70 10.84 -16.80
C LEU A 395 -35.24 9.76 -15.87
N GLU A 396 -36.28 10.05 -15.07
CA GLU A 396 -36.92 9.02 -14.24
C GLU A 396 -37.56 7.92 -15.10
N GLU A 397 -38.19 8.29 -16.22
CA GLU A 397 -38.75 7.32 -17.18
C GLU A 397 -37.68 6.44 -17.82
N SER A 398 -36.51 7.02 -18.17
CA SER A 398 -35.43 6.31 -18.87
C SER A 398 -34.43 5.56 -17.96
N PHE A 399 -34.20 6.05 -16.77
CA PHE A 399 -33.25 5.45 -15.82
C PHE A 399 -33.92 4.77 -14.62
N GLY A 400 -35.18 5.04 -14.31
CA GLY A 400 -35.95 4.35 -13.26
C GLY A 400 -36.46 2.98 -13.67
N GLY A 401 -37.06 2.25 -12.74
CA GLY A 401 -37.68 0.95 -12.96
C GLY A 401 -36.94 -0.24 -12.33
N GLY A 402 -37.57 -1.42 -12.34
CA GLY A 402 -36.97 -2.63 -11.74
C GLY A 402 -36.72 -2.56 -10.23
N GLY A 403 -37.50 -1.70 -9.51
CA GLY A 403 -37.32 -1.48 -8.07
C GLY A 403 -36.33 -0.39 -7.71
N TYR A 404 -35.70 0.27 -8.70
CA TYR A 404 -34.78 1.39 -8.53
C TYR A 404 -35.37 2.70 -9.04
N THR A 405 -35.19 3.79 -8.30
CA THR A 405 -35.37 5.14 -8.86
C THR A 405 -34.22 5.48 -9.79
N ALA A 406 -34.42 6.46 -10.68
CA ALA A 406 -33.33 6.96 -11.54
C ALA A 406 -32.14 7.46 -10.70
N LEU A 407 -32.39 8.12 -9.56
CA LEU A 407 -31.33 8.58 -8.65
C LEU A 407 -30.51 7.42 -8.08
N GLN A 408 -31.14 6.34 -7.63
CA GLN A 408 -30.46 5.18 -7.08
C GLN A 408 -29.60 4.48 -8.14
N ARG A 409 -30.13 4.28 -9.35
CA ARG A 409 -29.41 3.68 -10.45
C ARG A 409 -28.25 4.57 -10.92
N ALA A 410 -28.49 5.88 -11.06
CA ALA A 410 -27.43 6.83 -11.40
C ALA A 410 -26.30 6.84 -10.36
N ALA A 411 -26.63 6.80 -9.07
CA ALA A 411 -25.62 6.71 -8.00
C ALA A 411 -24.71 5.48 -8.13
N LEU A 412 -25.28 4.29 -8.43
CA LEU A 412 -24.50 3.07 -8.68
C LEU A 412 -23.61 3.21 -9.92
N LEU A 413 -24.13 3.78 -11.00
CA LEU A 413 -23.38 3.97 -12.24
C LEU A 413 -22.25 5.00 -12.06
N GLN A 414 -22.49 6.10 -11.33
CA GLN A 414 -21.45 7.08 -11.01
C GLN A 414 -20.38 6.47 -10.10
N LEU A 415 -20.76 5.64 -9.12
CA LEU A 415 -19.81 4.91 -8.30
C LEU A 415 -18.96 3.93 -9.13
N ALA A 416 -19.57 3.22 -10.08
CA ALA A 416 -18.85 2.32 -10.98
C ALA A 416 -17.90 3.10 -11.92
N ALA A 417 -18.36 4.23 -12.48
CA ALA A 417 -17.53 5.09 -13.32
C ALA A 417 -16.32 5.65 -12.55
N ASP A 418 -16.54 6.12 -11.32
CA ASP A 418 -15.46 6.66 -10.50
C ASP A 418 -14.46 5.56 -10.08
N HIS A 419 -14.95 4.32 -9.86
CA HIS A 419 -14.10 3.18 -9.49
C HIS A 419 -13.21 2.65 -10.62
N VAL A 420 -13.67 2.68 -11.90
CA VAL A 420 -12.95 2.03 -13.02
C VAL A 420 -12.73 2.89 -14.26
N ALA A 421 -13.12 4.17 -14.25
CA ALA A 421 -13.03 5.05 -15.41
C ALA A 421 -12.63 6.49 -15.06
N SER A 422 -12.16 6.75 -13.85
CA SER A 422 -11.77 8.08 -13.39
C SER A 422 -10.25 8.29 -13.39
N ALA A 423 -9.83 9.51 -13.06
CA ALA A 423 -8.41 9.80 -12.82
C ALA A 423 -7.88 9.07 -11.58
N LEU A 424 -8.73 8.79 -10.58
CA LEU A 424 -8.39 7.96 -9.43
C LEU A 424 -8.10 6.52 -9.87
N ASP A 425 -8.97 5.90 -10.70
CA ASP A 425 -8.71 4.57 -11.28
C ASP A 425 -7.38 4.53 -12.05
N GLY A 426 -7.10 5.56 -12.84
CA GLY A 426 -5.82 5.67 -13.57
C GLY A 426 -4.61 5.68 -12.63
N ARG A 427 -4.68 6.41 -11.50
CA ARG A 427 -3.65 6.41 -10.46
C ARG A 427 -3.55 5.04 -9.79
N GLU A 428 -4.69 4.49 -9.35
CA GLU A 428 -4.74 3.20 -8.67
C GLU A 428 -4.21 2.06 -9.54
N SER A 429 -4.60 2.01 -10.80
CA SER A 429 -4.13 1.02 -11.77
C SER A 429 -2.60 1.11 -11.97
N ALA A 430 -2.07 2.32 -12.12
CA ALA A 430 -0.62 2.53 -12.25
C ALA A 430 0.12 2.14 -10.97
N PHE A 431 -0.40 2.55 -9.80
CA PHE A 431 0.16 2.20 -8.49
C PHE A 431 0.21 0.67 -8.31
N GLU A 432 -0.89 -0.02 -8.52
CA GLU A 432 -0.99 -1.47 -8.31
C GLU A 432 -0.09 -2.28 -9.24
N LEU A 433 0.10 -1.84 -10.49
CA LEU A 433 1.02 -2.48 -11.43
C LEU A 433 2.49 -2.31 -11.06
N HIS A 434 2.86 -1.22 -10.41
CA HIS A 434 4.25 -0.88 -10.11
C HIS A 434 4.62 -1.02 -8.64
N ALA A 435 3.63 -1.04 -7.75
CA ALA A 435 3.83 -1.17 -6.31
C ALA A 435 4.69 -2.40 -6.00
N ASN A 436 5.64 -2.19 -5.09
CA ASN A 436 6.53 -3.25 -4.62
C ASN A 436 7.34 -3.96 -5.73
N GLY A 437 7.56 -3.27 -6.87
CA GLY A 437 8.38 -3.73 -7.99
C GLY A 437 7.64 -4.53 -9.06
N GLY A 438 6.30 -4.56 -9.02
CA GLY A 438 5.45 -5.17 -10.04
C GLY A 438 5.58 -6.68 -10.17
N VAL A 439 4.99 -7.23 -11.24
CA VAL A 439 4.91 -8.69 -11.49
C VAL A 439 6.28 -9.39 -11.41
N MET A 440 7.35 -8.78 -11.90
CA MET A 440 8.68 -9.41 -11.88
C MET A 440 9.23 -9.56 -10.46
N ALA A 441 9.02 -8.57 -9.61
CA ALA A 441 9.43 -8.64 -8.22
C ALA A 441 8.61 -9.67 -7.44
N TRP A 442 7.30 -9.77 -7.70
CA TRP A 442 6.45 -10.78 -7.08
C TRP A 442 6.82 -12.20 -7.50
N ARG A 443 7.14 -12.41 -8.78
CA ARG A 443 7.69 -13.70 -9.24
C ARG A 443 9.00 -14.05 -8.54
N ALA A 444 9.89 -13.08 -8.36
CA ALA A 444 11.15 -13.30 -7.67
C ALA A 444 10.94 -13.62 -6.18
N ARG A 445 9.99 -12.96 -5.50
CA ARG A 445 9.63 -13.25 -4.10
C ARG A 445 9.04 -14.64 -3.96
N LEU A 446 8.06 -14.99 -4.81
CA LEU A 446 7.47 -16.32 -4.79
C LEU A 446 8.52 -17.39 -5.04
N ARG A 447 9.42 -17.20 -6.01
CA ARG A 447 10.50 -18.12 -6.30
C ARG A 447 11.41 -18.37 -5.09
N ARG A 448 11.73 -17.33 -4.32
CA ARG A 448 12.54 -17.47 -3.09
C ARG A 448 11.78 -18.14 -1.95
N ALA A 449 10.52 -17.82 -1.79
CA ALA A 449 9.69 -18.30 -0.70
C ALA A 449 9.20 -19.75 -0.91
N PHE A 450 9.10 -20.23 -2.16
CA PHE A 450 8.69 -21.59 -2.46
C PHE A 450 9.80 -22.58 -2.08
N SER A 451 9.50 -23.56 -1.22
CA SER A 451 10.51 -24.43 -0.59
C SER A 451 10.61 -25.83 -1.21
N CYS A 452 9.62 -26.25 -2.01
CA CYS A 452 9.45 -27.68 -2.38
C CYS A 452 10.06 -28.04 -3.73
N TYR A 453 11.00 -27.28 -4.30
CA TYR A 453 11.56 -27.58 -5.63
C TYR A 453 12.19 -28.97 -5.73
N ASP A 454 13.11 -29.27 -4.80
CA ASP A 454 13.87 -30.54 -4.81
C ASP A 454 12.97 -31.72 -4.47
N GLU A 455 12.06 -31.55 -3.51
CA GLU A 455 11.11 -32.56 -3.10
C GLU A 455 10.22 -33.00 -4.26
N LEU A 456 9.64 -32.03 -4.98
CA LEU A 456 8.77 -32.29 -6.11
C LEU A 456 9.53 -32.95 -7.28
N ALA A 457 10.71 -32.42 -7.62
CA ALA A 457 11.54 -32.98 -8.68
C ALA A 457 11.95 -34.43 -8.38
N ASN A 458 12.49 -34.69 -7.21
CA ASN A 458 12.90 -36.02 -6.79
C ASN A 458 11.69 -36.93 -6.57
N GLY A 459 10.52 -36.38 -6.17
CA GLY A 459 9.26 -37.13 -6.08
C GLY A 459 8.83 -37.74 -7.41
N VAL A 460 8.92 -36.99 -8.49
CA VAL A 460 8.64 -37.48 -9.85
C VAL A 460 9.66 -38.55 -10.27
N LEU A 461 10.94 -38.35 -9.98
CA LEU A 461 11.98 -39.34 -10.32
C LEU A 461 11.76 -40.67 -9.61
N ARG A 462 11.31 -40.66 -8.36
CA ARG A 462 10.94 -41.89 -7.62
C ARG A 462 9.84 -42.70 -8.29
N ALA A 463 8.94 -42.07 -9.04
CA ALA A 463 7.87 -42.78 -9.74
C ALA A 463 8.36 -43.60 -10.95
N LEU A 464 9.59 -43.39 -11.42
CA LEU A 464 10.15 -44.07 -12.57
C LEU A 464 10.67 -45.49 -12.25
N SER A 465 10.80 -45.87 -10.99
CA SER A 465 11.36 -47.18 -10.55
C SER A 465 12.76 -47.46 -11.14
N LEU A 466 13.54 -46.45 -11.42
CA LEU A 466 14.90 -46.47 -11.93
C LEU A 466 15.84 -45.83 -10.92
N ASP A 467 17.14 -46.24 -10.96
CA ASP A 467 18.16 -45.52 -10.22
C ASP A 467 18.48 -44.19 -10.91
N MET A 468 17.82 -43.13 -10.42
CA MET A 468 17.96 -41.78 -10.98
C MET A 468 18.85 -40.90 -10.09
N PRO A 469 19.64 -40.00 -10.68
CA PRO A 469 20.45 -39.05 -9.91
C PRO A 469 19.52 -38.10 -9.12
N SER A 470 19.90 -37.79 -7.89
CA SER A 470 19.19 -36.78 -7.10
C SER A 470 19.35 -35.39 -7.71
N ILE A 471 18.24 -34.65 -7.77
CA ILE A 471 18.19 -33.28 -8.26
C ILE A 471 18.27 -32.32 -7.08
N ALA A 472 19.19 -31.34 -7.14
CA ALA A 472 19.29 -30.21 -6.24
C ALA A 472 19.08 -28.90 -7.02
N LEU A 473 18.06 -28.14 -6.64
CA LEU A 473 17.61 -26.93 -7.35
C LEU A 473 17.77 -25.65 -6.50
N ASP A 474 18.71 -25.64 -5.54
CA ASP A 474 18.97 -24.45 -4.69
C ASP A 474 19.26 -23.19 -5.51
N SER A 475 19.81 -23.31 -6.71
CA SER A 475 20.03 -22.23 -7.64
C SER A 475 18.74 -21.53 -8.07
N LEU A 476 17.59 -22.21 -8.03
CA LEU A 476 16.28 -21.58 -8.30
C LEU A 476 15.86 -20.60 -7.20
N ARG A 477 16.28 -20.83 -5.95
CA ARG A 477 16.06 -19.92 -4.83
C ARG A 477 17.03 -18.75 -4.86
N ALA A 478 18.27 -18.98 -5.32
CA ALA A 478 19.31 -17.98 -5.46
C ALA A 478 18.94 -17.02 -6.61
N VAL A 479 18.09 -16.03 -6.32
CA VAL A 479 17.92 -14.89 -7.22
C VAL A 479 19.17 -14.04 -7.05
N ALA A 480 20.17 -14.20 -7.89
CA ALA A 480 21.11 -13.13 -8.09
C ALA A 480 20.28 -11.91 -8.56
N MET A 481 20.18 -10.89 -7.72
CA MET A 481 19.86 -9.55 -8.24
C MET A 481 20.81 -9.37 -9.41
N PRO A 482 20.33 -8.97 -10.60
CA PRO A 482 21.21 -8.84 -11.74
C PRO A 482 22.40 -7.98 -11.29
N GLN A 483 23.57 -8.59 -11.18
CA GLN A 483 24.80 -7.84 -10.90
C GLN A 483 24.87 -6.82 -12.02
N ARG A 484 24.83 -5.56 -11.68
CA ARG A 484 25.03 -4.49 -12.65
C ARG A 484 26.41 -4.72 -13.22
N ARG A 485 26.47 -5.00 -14.53
CA ARG A 485 27.74 -4.86 -15.24
C ARG A 485 28.22 -3.43 -14.99
N PRO A 486 29.47 -3.22 -14.57
CA PRO A 486 30.05 -1.89 -14.53
C PRO A 486 29.79 -1.24 -15.88
N VAL A 487 29.15 -0.08 -15.90
CA VAL A 487 29.02 0.71 -17.12
C VAL A 487 30.41 1.19 -17.44
N THR A 488 31.06 0.57 -18.41
CA THR A 488 32.28 1.11 -19.02
C THR A 488 31.90 2.48 -19.57
N PRO A 489 32.58 3.56 -19.16
CA PRO A 489 32.32 4.87 -19.73
C PRO A 489 32.51 4.81 -21.26
N PRO A 490 31.67 5.49 -22.05
CA PRO A 490 31.88 5.55 -23.47
C PRO A 490 33.27 6.14 -23.74
N PRO A 491 34.00 5.65 -24.78
CA PRO A 491 35.29 6.19 -25.12
C PRO A 491 35.17 7.70 -25.34
N GLY A 492 36.06 8.46 -24.71
CA GLY A 492 36.04 9.91 -24.73
C GLY A 492 35.95 10.42 -26.19
N ARG A 493 35.08 11.39 -26.42
CA ARG A 493 35.09 12.14 -27.67
C ARG A 493 36.45 12.82 -27.80
N PRO A 494 37.10 12.76 -28.96
CA PRO A 494 38.31 13.54 -29.18
C PRO A 494 37.97 15.03 -29.00
N GLU A 495 38.80 15.73 -28.24
CA GLU A 495 38.73 17.18 -28.12
C GLU A 495 38.97 17.77 -29.52
N THR A 496 37.93 18.41 -30.05
CA THR A 496 38.11 19.23 -31.26
C THR A 496 38.76 20.54 -30.82
N SER A 497 40.01 20.69 -31.30
CA SER A 497 40.78 21.92 -31.23
C SER A 497 40.10 23.09 -31.91
#